data_8da932698a462e08528a0000f53954ab
#
_entry.id   8da932698a462e08528a0000f53954ab
#
_cell.length_a   1.000
_cell.length_b   1.000
_cell.length_c   1.000
_cell.angle_alpha   90.00
_cell.angle_beta   90.00
_cell.angle_gamma   90.00
#
_symmetry.space_group_name_H-M   'P 1'
#
loop_
_entity.id
_entity.type
_entity.pdbx_description
1 polymer ?
#
loop_
_entity_poly.entity_id
_entity_poly.type
_entity_poly.pdbx_seq_one_letter_code
_entity_poly.pdbx_strand_id
1 'polypeptide(L)'
;MTRAILEYINVNDRMELEGFMNFRAETYKKELKKVVAAIVNEYVLEQEQKGFILLLKKYIESKKPVYPTINLIIKKDGAIAFLDEKGCDISKECLEENYSTVMDSTFLSIDFPGGTMGILDYYEDLIISALIKCAPRKVVIHMCKEKFPGLLNVLKEVFKGKIIFCTGCILCCKGN
;
A
#
# COMPACT_ATOMS: atom_id res chain seq x y z
N MET A 1 15.52 -31.21 -15.52
CA MET A 1 15.52 -31.90 -16.83
C MET A 1 16.64 -32.93 -16.92
N THR A 2 17.89 -32.62 -16.70
CA THR A 2 19.06 -33.52 -16.77
C THR A 2 18.88 -34.79 -15.93
N ARG A 3 18.37 -34.70 -14.69
CA ARG A 3 18.14 -35.84 -13.82
C ARG A 3 17.09 -36.82 -14.37
N ALA A 4 16.00 -36.34 -14.93
CA ALA A 4 14.94 -37.15 -15.53
C ALA A 4 15.42 -37.88 -16.80
N ILE A 5 16.33 -37.27 -17.59
CA ILE A 5 16.98 -37.88 -18.74
C ILE A 5 17.89 -39.02 -18.26
N LEU A 6 18.73 -38.79 -17.26
CA LEU A 6 19.62 -39.80 -16.71
C LEU A 6 18.86 -41.00 -16.10
N GLU A 7 17.78 -40.78 -15.38
CA GLU A 7 16.92 -41.82 -14.84
C GLU A 7 16.26 -42.66 -15.96
N TYR A 8 15.82 -41.99 -17.05
CA TYR A 8 15.24 -42.72 -18.20
C TYR A 8 16.26 -43.57 -18.97
N ILE A 9 17.46 -43.02 -19.19
CA ILE A 9 18.53 -43.74 -19.90
C ILE A 9 19.04 -44.95 -19.07
N ASN A 10 19.08 -44.83 -17.78
CA ASN A 10 19.49 -45.95 -16.88
C ASN A 10 18.52 -47.13 -16.91
N VAL A 11 17.27 -46.93 -17.29
CA VAL A 11 16.23 -47.98 -17.29
C VAL A 11 15.98 -48.52 -18.72
N ASN A 12 16.30 -47.74 -19.79
CA ASN A 12 16.01 -48.07 -21.16
C ASN A 12 17.27 -47.92 -22.04
N ASP A 13 17.63 -48.94 -22.80
CA ASP A 13 18.78 -48.91 -23.72
C ASP A 13 18.64 -47.95 -24.89
N ARG A 14 17.44 -47.48 -25.17
CA ARG A 14 17.15 -46.52 -26.25
C ARG A 14 16.18 -45.48 -25.76
N MET A 15 16.46 -44.19 -26.08
CA MET A 15 15.59 -43.07 -25.77
C MET A 15 14.98 -42.51 -27.07
N GLU A 16 13.67 -42.61 -27.18
CA GLU A 16 12.93 -41.94 -28.24
C GLU A 16 12.68 -40.47 -27.77
N LEU A 17 13.47 -39.56 -28.37
CA LEU A 17 13.57 -38.17 -27.91
C LEU A 17 12.21 -37.44 -27.96
N GLU A 18 11.44 -37.72 -29.00
CA GLU A 18 10.15 -37.10 -29.25
C GLU A 18 9.09 -37.56 -28.28
N GLY A 19 9.03 -38.85 -27.96
CA GLY A 19 8.17 -39.43 -26.93
C GLY A 19 8.54 -38.95 -25.53
N PHE A 20 9.84 -38.85 -25.21
CA PHE A 20 10.32 -38.31 -23.97
C PHE A 20 9.93 -36.84 -23.78
N MET A 21 10.15 -36.02 -24.80
CA MET A 21 9.81 -34.59 -24.76
C MET A 21 8.31 -34.35 -24.61
N ASN A 22 7.48 -35.14 -25.30
CA ASN A 22 6.04 -34.99 -25.22
C ASN A 22 5.44 -35.50 -23.91
N PHE A 23 5.97 -36.54 -23.32
CA PHE A 23 5.39 -37.18 -22.16
C PHE A 23 6.04 -36.75 -20.82
N ARG A 24 7.37 -36.71 -20.75
CA ARG A 24 8.12 -36.44 -19.51
C ARG A 24 8.42 -34.96 -19.32
N ALA A 25 8.54 -34.17 -20.38
CA ALA A 25 8.72 -32.74 -20.29
C ALA A 25 7.40 -31.96 -19.98
N GLU A 26 6.24 -32.64 -20.08
CA GLU A 26 4.93 -32.00 -19.82
C GLU A 26 4.81 -31.42 -18.41
N THR A 27 5.35 -32.12 -17.41
CA THR A 27 5.40 -31.64 -16.03
C THR A 27 6.20 -30.34 -15.93
N TYR A 28 7.38 -30.26 -16.55
CA TYR A 28 8.21 -29.05 -16.59
C TYR A 28 7.52 -27.90 -17.32
N LYS A 29 6.83 -28.20 -18.42
CA LYS A 29 6.05 -27.20 -19.17
C LYS A 29 4.93 -26.62 -18.30
N LYS A 30 4.23 -27.45 -17.51
CA LYS A 30 3.18 -27.02 -16.59
C LYS A 30 3.73 -26.14 -15.47
N GLU A 31 4.84 -26.53 -14.87
CA GLU A 31 5.50 -25.73 -13.84
C GLU A 31 6.00 -24.40 -14.39
N LEU A 32 6.65 -24.43 -15.56
CA LEU A 32 7.11 -23.19 -16.20
C LEU A 32 5.95 -22.25 -16.52
N LYS A 33 4.83 -22.77 -17.03
CA LYS A 33 3.62 -21.96 -17.28
C LYS A 33 3.10 -21.31 -16.00
N LYS A 34 3.10 -22.01 -14.86
CA LYS A 34 2.70 -21.44 -13.56
C LYS A 34 3.61 -20.31 -13.12
N VAL A 35 4.92 -20.50 -13.23
CA VAL A 35 5.92 -19.47 -12.89
C VAL A 35 5.76 -18.25 -13.80
N VAL A 36 5.64 -18.45 -15.11
CA VAL A 36 5.43 -17.36 -16.07
C VAL A 36 4.12 -16.62 -15.77
N ALA A 37 3.03 -17.34 -15.50
CA ALA A 37 1.75 -16.73 -15.16
C ALA A 37 1.84 -15.90 -13.87
N ALA A 38 2.55 -16.38 -12.84
CA ALA A 38 2.76 -15.62 -11.61
C ALA A 38 3.52 -14.32 -11.86
N ILE A 39 4.63 -14.38 -12.61
CA ILE A 39 5.43 -13.19 -12.96
C ILE A 39 4.62 -12.20 -13.78
N VAL A 40 3.84 -12.68 -14.77
CA VAL A 40 2.99 -11.82 -15.60
C VAL A 40 1.93 -11.13 -14.74
N ASN A 41 1.27 -11.87 -13.83
CA ASN A 41 0.27 -11.30 -12.94
C ASN A 41 0.88 -10.23 -12.02
N GLU A 42 2.05 -10.49 -11.44
CA GLU A 42 2.77 -9.52 -10.61
C GLU A 42 3.10 -8.24 -11.41
N TYR A 43 3.61 -8.41 -12.63
CA TYR A 43 3.91 -7.29 -13.52
C TYR A 43 2.66 -6.47 -13.87
N VAL A 44 1.54 -7.12 -14.18
CA VAL A 44 0.27 -6.44 -14.47
C VAL A 44 -0.21 -5.63 -13.29
N LEU A 45 -0.21 -6.23 -12.08
CA LEU A 45 -0.58 -5.53 -10.84
C LEU A 45 0.29 -4.30 -10.58
N GLU A 46 1.61 -4.41 -10.79
CA GLU A 46 2.50 -3.24 -10.67
C GLU A 46 2.16 -2.12 -11.67
N GLN A 47 1.83 -2.47 -12.93
CA GLN A 47 1.47 -1.47 -13.94
C GLN A 47 0.13 -0.80 -13.61
N GLU A 48 -0.85 -1.56 -13.13
CA GLU A 48 -2.14 -1.03 -12.69
C GLU A 48 -1.97 -0.08 -11.50
N GLN A 49 -1.16 -0.43 -10.50
CA GLN A 49 -0.84 0.45 -9.37
C GLN A 49 -0.16 1.75 -9.83
N LYS A 50 0.83 1.66 -10.72
CA LYS A 50 1.49 2.86 -11.27
C LYS A 50 0.52 3.75 -12.05
N GLY A 51 -0.36 3.14 -12.84
CA GLY A 51 -1.43 3.84 -13.56
C GLY A 51 -2.39 4.55 -12.62
N PHE A 52 -2.83 3.87 -11.57
CA PHE A 52 -3.71 4.43 -10.54
C PHE A 52 -3.08 5.61 -9.81
N ILE A 53 -1.82 5.49 -9.37
CA ILE A 53 -1.08 6.60 -8.73
C ILE A 53 -0.97 7.80 -9.67
N LEU A 54 -0.73 7.57 -10.97
CA LEU A 54 -0.67 8.66 -11.94
C LEU A 54 -2.00 9.38 -12.09
N LEU A 55 -3.11 8.65 -12.10
CA LEU A 55 -4.47 9.22 -12.12
C LEU A 55 -4.75 10.05 -10.86
N LEU A 56 -4.39 9.54 -9.68
CA LEU A 56 -4.53 10.27 -8.41
C LEU A 56 -3.74 11.57 -8.42
N LYS A 57 -2.50 11.55 -8.92
CA LYS A 57 -1.68 12.77 -9.07
C LYS A 57 -2.37 13.82 -9.93
N LYS A 58 -2.82 13.44 -11.11
CA LYS A 58 -3.54 14.35 -12.04
C LYS A 58 -4.81 14.90 -11.41
N TYR A 59 -5.54 14.05 -10.68
CA TYR A 59 -6.75 14.48 -9.98
C TYR A 59 -6.44 15.54 -8.91
N ILE A 60 -5.43 15.29 -8.05
CA ILE A 60 -5.01 16.23 -7.01
C ILE A 60 -4.48 17.56 -7.62
N GLU A 61 -3.77 17.50 -8.74
CA GLU A 61 -3.25 18.66 -9.43
C GLU A 61 -4.36 19.51 -10.07
N SER A 62 -5.43 18.86 -10.53
CA SER A 62 -6.57 19.54 -11.15
C SER A 62 -7.50 20.22 -10.14
N LYS A 63 -7.48 19.79 -8.88
CA LYS A 63 -8.34 20.35 -7.83
C LYS A 63 -7.78 21.62 -7.21
N LYS A 64 -8.70 22.53 -6.87
CA LYS A 64 -8.36 23.63 -5.97
C LYS A 64 -8.21 23.07 -4.55
N PRO A 65 -7.10 23.38 -3.85
CA PRO A 65 -6.89 22.91 -2.49
C PRO A 65 -7.97 23.49 -1.56
N VAL A 66 -8.59 22.63 -0.78
CA VAL A 66 -9.55 23.07 0.27
C VAL A 66 -8.76 23.70 1.41
N TYR A 67 -7.64 23.08 1.77
CA TYR A 67 -6.69 23.57 2.76
C TYR A 67 -5.30 23.70 2.12
N PRO A 68 -4.62 24.86 2.20
CA PRO A 68 -3.28 25.01 1.63
C PRO A 68 -2.26 24.07 2.26
N THR A 69 -2.31 23.94 3.60
CA THR A 69 -1.45 23.05 4.36
C THR A 69 -2.29 22.18 5.30
N ILE A 70 -2.00 20.89 5.32
CA ILE A 70 -2.58 19.96 6.28
C ILE A 70 -1.46 19.37 7.13
N ASN A 71 -1.63 19.44 8.46
CA ASN A 71 -0.79 18.77 9.43
C ASN A 71 -1.46 17.44 9.82
N LEU A 72 -0.91 16.33 9.36
CA LEU A 72 -1.36 14.99 9.70
C LEU A 72 -0.63 14.52 10.96
N ILE A 73 -1.37 14.30 12.02
CA ILE A 73 -0.83 13.80 13.29
C ILE A 73 -1.31 12.36 13.46
N ILE A 74 -0.36 11.44 13.62
CA ILE A 74 -0.64 10.05 13.95
C ILE A 74 0.01 9.77 15.29
N LYS A 75 -0.82 9.58 16.33
CA LYS A 75 -0.38 9.34 17.69
C LYS A 75 0.09 7.90 17.90
N LYS A 76 0.74 7.64 19.03
CA LYS A 76 1.22 6.30 19.40
C LYS A 76 0.09 5.30 19.64
N ASP A 77 -1.06 5.76 20.10
CA ASP A 77 -2.28 4.98 20.29
C ASP A 77 -3.02 4.65 18.99
N GLY A 78 -2.58 5.23 17.85
CA GLY A 78 -3.21 5.07 16.54
C GLY A 78 -4.23 6.16 16.22
N ALA A 79 -4.54 7.07 17.14
CA ALA A 79 -5.45 8.17 16.86
C ALA A 79 -4.87 9.12 15.80
N ILE A 80 -5.74 9.54 14.87
CA ILE A 80 -5.39 10.39 13.73
C ILE A 80 -6.06 11.74 13.90
N ALA A 81 -5.31 12.82 13.64
CA ALA A 81 -5.85 14.16 13.61
C ALA A 81 -5.34 14.91 12.37
N PHE A 82 -6.22 15.68 11.77
CA PHE A 82 -5.92 16.61 10.70
C PHE A 82 -6.07 18.02 11.22
N LEU A 83 -4.99 18.81 11.15
CA LEU A 83 -5.02 20.22 11.53
C LEU A 83 -4.72 21.07 10.30
N ASP A 84 -5.34 22.24 10.23
CA ASP A 84 -5.04 23.24 9.21
C ASP A 84 -3.70 23.96 9.48
N GLU A 85 -3.38 24.97 8.67
CA GLU A 85 -2.16 25.77 8.82
C GLU A 85 -2.14 26.60 10.12
N LYS A 86 -3.31 26.86 10.72
CA LYS A 86 -3.47 27.61 11.98
C LYS A 86 -3.48 26.70 13.21
N GLY A 87 -3.47 25.36 12.99
CA GLY A 87 -3.56 24.37 14.05
C GLY A 87 -4.99 24.08 14.49
N CYS A 88 -6.01 24.52 13.76
CA CYS A 88 -7.40 24.16 14.01
C CYS A 88 -7.66 22.71 13.57
N ASP A 89 -8.43 21.97 14.37
CA ASP A 89 -8.82 20.60 14.04
C ASP A 89 -9.87 20.57 12.92
N ILE A 90 -9.50 19.97 11.80
CA ILE A 90 -10.33 19.78 10.61
C ILE A 90 -10.62 18.30 10.34
N SER A 91 -10.38 17.42 11.34
CA SER A 91 -10.54 15.99 11.17
C SER A 91 -11.96 15.60 10.78
N LYS A 92 -12.96 16.28 11.33
CA LYS A 92 -14.36 16.04 11.04
C LYS A 92 -14.71 16.32 9.58
N GLU A 93 -14.21 17.43 9.03
CA GLU A 93 -14.43 17.84 7.65
C GLU A 93 -13.66 16.95 6.66
N CYS A 94 -12.48 16.47 7.05
CA CYS A 94 -11.65 15.61 6.21
C CYS A 94 -12.18 14.17 6.15
N LEU A 95 -12.64 13.63 7.29
CA LEU A 95 -13.07 12.22 7.45
C LEU A 95 -14.57 12.02 7.25
N GLU A 96 -15.38 13.09 7.38
CA GLU A 96 -16.86 13.06 7.25
C GLU A 96 -17.52 11.92 8.06
N GLU A 97 -18.24 11.01 7.34
CA GLU A 97 -18.97 9.90 7.95
C GLU A 97 -18.10 8.91 8.72
N ASN A 98 -16.81 8.84 8.36
CA ASN A 98 -15.84 7.95 9.02
C ASN A 98 -15.19 8.55 10.26
N TYR A 99 -15.54 9.82 10.61
CA TYR A 99 -14.92 10.52 11.73
C TYR A 99 -15.12 9.80 13.07
N SER A 100 -16.34 9.34 13.37
CA SER A 100 -16.65 8.63 14.60
C SER A 100 -15.90 7.30 14.71
N THR A 101 -15.78 6.58 13.61
CA THR A 101 -15.09 5.30 13.53
C THR A 101 -13.60 5.43 13.79
N VAL A 102 -12.97 6.51 13.30
CA VAL A 102 -11.51 6.74 13.43
C VAL A 102 -11.15 7.29 14.80
N MET A 103 -12.07 8.03 15.46
CA MET A 103 -11.83 8.62 16.79
C MET A 103 -12.10 7.66 17.93
N ASP A 104 -12.78 6.55 17.68
CA ASP A 104 -13.07 5.56 18.73
C ASP A 104 -11.86 4.64 18.88
N SER A 105 -11.05 4.88 19.94
CA SER A 105 -9.85 4.05 20.23
C SER A 105 -10.19 2.58 20.53
N THR A 106 -11.45 2.26 20.80
CA THR A 106 -11.94 0.89 20.95
C THR A 106 -11.92 0.11 19.64
N PHE A 107 -11.89 0.80 18.47
CA PHE A 107 -11.85 0.17 17.16
C PHE A 107 -10.57 -0.65 16.93
N LEU A 108 -9.45 -0.27 17.56
CA LEU A 108 -8.19 -1.03 17.53
C LEU A 108 -8.26 -2.37 18.28
N SER A 109 -9.32 -2.59 19.09
CA SER A 109 -9.53 -3.79 19.88
C SER A 109 -10.54 -4.77 19.25
N ILE A 110 -11.10 -4.46 18.08
CA ILE A 110 -12.07 -5.34 17.39
C ILE A 110 -11.29 -6.40 16.61
N ASP A 111 -11.56 -7.68 16.91
CA ASP A 111 -11.06 -8.83 16.13
C ASP A 111 -11.76 -8.84 14.75
N PHE A 112 -11.12 -8.21 13.77
CA PHE A 112 -11.54 -8.33 12.38
C PHE A 112 -11.11 -9.69 11.81
N PRO A 113 -11.91 -10.27 10.88
CA PRO A 113 -11.58 -11.56 10.24
C PRO A 113 -10.26 -11.57 9.44
N GLY A 114 -9.54 -10.43 9.36
CA GLY A 114 -8.20 -10.30 8.77
C GLY A 114 -7.08 -10.03 9.77
N GLY A 115 -7.37 -10.06 11.08
CA GLY A 115 -6.40 -9.71 12.12
C GLY A 115 -6.04 -8.20 12.14
N THR A 116 -5.00 -7.85 12.90
CA THR A 116 -4.50 -6.47 13.03
C THR A 116 -4.06 -5.85 11.70
N MET A 117 -3.71 -6.65 10.70
CA MET A 117 -3.28 -6.19 9.39
C MET A 117 -4.42 -5.51 8.61
N GLY A 118 -5.63 -6.06 8.62
CA GLY A 118 -6.79 -5.47 7.92
C GLY A 118 -7.25 -4.13 8.51
N ILE A 119 -6.99 -3.89 9.79
CA ILE A 119 -7.31 -2.61 10.44
C ILE A 119 -6.33 -1.52 9.99
N LEU A 120 -5.02 -1.84 9.93
CA LEU A 120 -4.00 -0.89 9.49
C LEU A 120 -4.25 -0.45 8.05
N ASP A 121 -4.58 -1.37 7.15
CA ASP A 121 -4.91 -1.09 5.75
C ASP A 121 -6.12 -0.15 5.64
N TYR A 122 -7.17 -0.37 6.45
CA TYR A 122 -8.33 0.51 6.50
C TYR A 122 -7.99 1.95 6.94
N TYR A 123 -7.12 2.12 7.95
CA TYR A 123 -6.66 3.44 8.37
C TYR A 123 -5.81 4.12 7.30
N GLU A 124 -4.96 3.38 6.62
CA GLU A 124 -4.16 3.91 5.51
C GLU A 124 -5.06 4.44 4.39
N ASP A 125 -6.08 3.70 4.01
CA ASP A 125 -7.04 4.10 2.98
C ASP A 125 -7.84 5.34 3.37
N LEU A 126 -8.27 5.45 4.64
CA LEU A 126 -8.96 6.63 5.15
C LEU A 126 -8.09 7.88 5.10
N ILE A 127 -6.83 7.78 5.52
CA ILE A 127 -5.89 8.91 5.47
C ILE A 127 -5.67 9.34 4.02
N ILE A 128 -5.43 8.39 3.13
CA ILE A 128 -5.20 8.66 1.72
C ILE A 128 -6.42 9.34 1.09
N SER A 129 -7.62 8.81 1.33
CA SER A 129 -8.86 9.36 0.78
C SER A 129 -9.16 10.77 1.29
N ALA A 130 -8.96 11.02 2.59
CA ALA A 130 -9.10 12.33 3.20
C ALA A 130 -8.14 13.36 2.57
N LEU A 131 -6.87 13.00 2.40
CA LEU A 131 -5.89 13.88 1.78
C LEU A 131 -6.17 14.13 0.28
N ILE A 132 -6.62 13.12 -0.46
CA ILE A 132 -7.02 13.27 -1.87
C ILE A 132 -8.22 14.20 -1.99
N LYS A 133 -9.22 14.06 -1.11
CA LYS A 133 -10.40 14.92 -1.06
C LYS A 133 -10.03 16.38 -0.83
N CYS A 134 -9.17 16.64 0.14
CA CYS A 134 -8.73 18.00 0.51
C CYS A 134 -7.72 18.58 -0.51
N ALA A 135 -7.03 17.73 -1.28
CA ALA A 135 -6.05 18.12 -2.30
C ALA A 135 -5.05 19.19 -1.85
N PRO A 136 -4.37 19.06 -0.67
CA PRO A 136 -3.55 20.12 -0.12
C PRO A 136 -2.33 20.40 -1.01
N ARG A 137 -1.80 21.64 -0.92
CA ARG A 137 -0.53 22.00 -1.54
C ARG A 137 0.67 21.44 -0.75
N LYS A 138 0.49 21.26 0.57
CA LYS A 138 1.54 20.81 1.47
C LYS A 138 0.93 19.92 2.54
N VAL A 139 1.57 18.77 2.78
CA VAL A 139 1.23 17.84 3.88
C VAL A 139 2.42 17.75 4.81
N VAL A 140 2.22 18.10 6.08
CA VAL A 140 3.23 17.94 7.13
C VAL A 140 2.84 16.73 7.97
N ILE A 141 3.69 15.72 8.00
CA ILE A 141 3.43 14.47 8.70
C ILE A 141 4.13 14.48 10.05
N HIS A 142 3.34 14.36 11.12
CA HIS A 142 3.76 14.30 12.52
C HIS A 142 3.52 12.88 13.03
N MET A 143 4.49 11.98 12.87
CA MET A 143 4.35 10.59 13.28
C MET A 143 5.68 9.95 13.64
N CYS A 144 5.62 8.87 14.42
CA CYS A 144 6.72 7.94 14.57
C CYS A 144 6.82 7.09 13.29
N LYS A 145 7.94 7.21 12.57
CA LYS A 145 8.15 6.65 11.21
C LYS A 145 7.99 5.13 11.09
N GLU A 146 7.99 4.42 12.20
CA GLU A 146 8.09 2.95 12.24
C GLU A 146 6.74 2.23 12.08
N LYS A 147 5.62 2.92 12.27
CA LYS A 147 4.31 2.24 12.38
C LYS A 147 3.55 2.02 11.05
N PHE A 148 3.78 2.84 10.02
CA PHE A 148 2.97 2.83 8.79
C PHE A 148 3.84 2.95 7.52
N PRO A 149 4.67 1.94 7.21
CA PRO A 149 5.56 2.02 6.05
C PRO A 149 4.81 2.02 4.72
N GLY A 150 3.69 1.30 4.62
CA GLY A 150 2.83 1.25 3.43
C GLY A 150 2.25 2.63 3.11
N LEU A 151 1.58 3.25 4.09
CA LEU A 151 1.04 4.60 3.98
C LEU A 151 2.09 5.62 3.50
N LEU A 152 3.28 5.59 4.11
CA LEU A 152 4.34 6.53 3.77
C LEU A 152 4.81 6.40 2.32
N ASN A 153 4.89 5.19 1.81
CA ASN A 153 5.27 4.94 0.42
C ASN A 153 4.23 5.48 -0.55
N VAL A 154 2.95 5.16 -0.33
CA VAL A 154 1.84 5.66 -1.17
C VAL A 154 1.77 7.18 -1.11
N LEU A 155 1.83 7.78 0.09
CA LEU A 155 1.79 9.23 0.24
C LEU A 155 2.96 9.92 -0.48
N LYS A 156 4.19 9.40 -0.36
CA LYS A 156 5.35 9.95 -1.07
C LYS A 156 5.20 9.90 -2.59
N GLU A 157 4.57 8.85 -3.09
CA GLU A 157 4.32 8.72 -4.52
C GLU A 157 3.19 9.65 -4.99
N VAL A 158 2.04 9.63 -4.33
CA VAL A 158 0.86 10.41 -4.72
C VAL A 158 1.10 11.93 -4.55
N PHE A 159 1.69 12.34 -3.41
CA PHE A 159 1.95 13.73 -3.06
C PHE A 159 3.42 14.12 -3.26
N LYS A 160 4.07 13.61 -4.29
CA LYS A 160 5.50 13.85 -4.58
C LYS A 160 5.84 15.33 -4.54
N GLY A 161 6.80 15.71 -3.67
CA GLY A 161 7.25 17.09 -3.49
C GLY A 161 6.34 17.96 -2.61
N LYS A 162 5.20 17.45 -2.15
CA LYS A 162 4.27 18.16 -1.27
C LYS A 162 4.34 17.69 0.19
N ILE A 163 5.06 16.59 0.48
CA ILE A 163 5.18 16.01 1.82
C ILE A 163 6.41 16.53 2.54
N ILE A 164 6.22 16.88 3.80
CA ILE A 164 7.29 17.25 4.74
C ILE A 164 7.12 16.41 5.99
N PHE A 165 8.20 15.77 6.42
CA PHE A 165 8.24 15.08 7.70
C PHE A 165 8.68 16.03 8.80
N CYS A 166 7.88 16.08 9.88
CA CYS A 166 8.25 16.86 11.04
C CYS A 166 9.46 16.23 11.74
N THR A 167 10.46 17.05 12.05
CA THR A 167 11.68 16.61 12.76
C THR A 167 11.54 16.70 14.28
N GLY A 168 10.40 17.18 14.79
CA GLY A 168 10.09 17.39 16.21
C GLY A 168 9.51 18.78 16.42
N CYS A 169 8.29 18.84 16.91
CA CYS A 169 7.62 20.10 17.23
C CYS A 169 6.66 19.89 18.41
N ILE A 170 6.05 20.96 18.88
CA ILE A 170 5.09 20.92 20.00
C ILE A 170 3.93 19.95 19.73
N LEU A 171 3.49 19.82 18.47
CA LEU A 171 2.43 18.89 18.07
C LEU A 171 2.87 17.42 18.19
N CYS A 172 4.13 17.12 17.89
CA CYS A 172 4.71 15.78 18.05
C CYS A 172 4.94 15.44 19.53
N CYS A 173 5.27 16.45 20.37
CA CYS A 173 5.63 16.25 21.78
C CYS A 173 4.39 16.17 22.69
N LYS A 174 3.25 16.75 22.31
CA LYS A 174 1.99 16.70 23.08
C LYS A 174 1.29 15.34 23.01
N GLY A 175 1.81 14.39 22.24
CA GLY A 175 1.30 13.03 22.09
C GLY A 175 2.11 11.96 22.87
N ASN A 176 2.97 12.37 23.79
CA ASN A 176 3.65 11.48 24.74
C ASN A 176 2.89 11.36 26.03
#